data_692d3c099f675565c1c070b00a75ced6
#
_entry.id   692d3c099f675565c1c070b00a75ced6
#
_cell.length_a   1.000
_cell.length_b   1.000
_cell.length_c   1.000
_cell.angle_alpha   90.00
_cell.angle_beta   90.00
_cell.angle_gamma   90.00
#
_symmetry.space_group_name_H-M   'P 1'
#
loop_
_entity.id
_entity.type
_entity.pdbx_description
1 polymer ?
#
loop_
_entity_poly.entity_id
_entity_poly.type
_entity_poly.pdbx_seq_one_letter_code
_entity_poly.pdbx_strand_id
1 'polypeptide(L)'
;MAKGFSQKEGVDYNEIFSLVVKHNSIRLLLAFVAHEDLELDQLDVKTTFLHGELDELIYMQPPEGFGEGIKDGQVCLLKKSLYGLKQSPRLWYKRFDKYMLDIGFNRSSHDGCVYILS
;
A
#
# COMPACT_ATOMS: atom_id res chain seq x y z
N MET A 1 -13.70 2.86 -6.54
CA MET A 1 -12.30 2.69 -6.98
C MET A 1 -11.90 3.88 -7.85
N ALA A 2 -10.74 4.45 -7.62
CA ALA A 2 -10.22 5.52 -8.47
C ALA A 2 -9.77 4.99 -9.84
N LYS A 3 -9.88 5.84 -10.88
CA LYS A 3 -9.44 5.51 -12.24
C LYS A 3 -7.96 5.87 -12.43
N GLY A 4 -7.06 5.13 -11.79
CA GLY A 4 -5.60 5.40 -11.79
C GLY A 4 -4.96 5.38 -13.18
N PHE A 5 -5.57 4.70 -14.16
CA PHE A 5 -5.07 4.68 -15.53
C PHE A 5 -5.05 6.07 -16.19
N SER A 6 -5.84 7.02 -15.72
CA SER A 6 -5.86 8.41 -16.22
C SER A 6 -4.81 9.31 -15.55
N GLN A 7 -4.15 8.85 -14.50
CA GLN A 7 -3.11 9.61 -13.81
C GLN A 7 -1.86 9.81 -14.67
N LYS A 8 -1.28 11.02 -14.59
CA LYS A 8 -0.08 11.42 -15.34
C LYS A 8 1.12 11.55 -14.40
N GLU A 9 2.25 11.00 -14.82
CA GLU A 9 3.53 11.15 -14.13
C GLU A 9 3.95 12.63 -14.09
N GLY A 10 4.52 13.05 -12.95
CA GLY A 10 4.96 14.42 -12.70
C GLY A 10 3.83 15.40 -12.33
N VAL A 11 2.56 15.00 -12.46
CA VAL A 11 1.38 15.80 -12.09
C VAL A 11 0.61 15.13 -10.96
N ASP A 12 0.16 13.91 -11.18
CA ASP A 12 -0.68 13.17 -10.24
C ASP A 12 0.15 12.26 -9.31
N TYR A 13 1.33 11.88 -9.73
CA TYR A 13 2.28 11.10 -8.94
C TYR A 13 3.72 11.34 -9.43
N ASN A 14 4.69 11.23 -8.52
CA ASN A 14 6.11 11.31 -8.85
C ASN A 14 6.77 9.95 -8.86
N GLU A 15 6.38 9.06 -7.96
CA GLU A 15 6.94 7.73 -7.85
C GLU A 15 5.88 6.71 -7.43
N ILE A 16 5.86 5.58 -8.13
CA ILE A 16 4.91 4.47 -7.88
C ILE A 16 5.59 3.16 -7.51
N PHE A 17 6.94 3.11 -7.55
CA PHE A 17 7.67 1.89 -7.23
C PHE A 17 7.34 1.42 -5.81
N SER A 18 6.98 0.16 -5.69
CA SER A 18 6.76 -0.53 -4.43
C SER A 18 7.46 -1.88 -4.45
N LEU A 19 7.99 -2.28 -3.32
CA LEU A 19 8.58 -3.61 -3.18
C LEU A 19 7.49 -4.67 -3.29
N VAL A 20 7.82 -5.75 -3.99
CA VAL A 20 7.02 -6.97 -4.07
C VAL A 20 7.86 -8.12 -3.52
N VAL A 21 7.28 -8.92 -2.66
CA VAL A 21 7.96 -10.09 -2.10
C VAL A 21 8.39 -11.06 -3.20
N LYS A 22 9.58 -11.61 -3.09
CA LYS A 22 10.06 -12.64 -4.02
C LYS A 22 9.38 -13.98 -3.74
N HIS A 23 8.93 -14.66 -4.78
CA HIS A 23 8.34 -16.00 -4.62
C HIS A 23 9.27 -17.01 -3.93
N ASN A 24 10.57 -16.90 -4.21
CA ASN A 24 11.56 -17.74 -3.56
C ASN A 24 11.66 -17.48 -2.05
N SER A 25 11.48 -16.23 -1.60
CA SER A 25 11.45 -15.89 -0.17
C SER A 25 10.27 -16.55 0.53
N ILE A 26 9.09 -16.53 -0.08
CA ILE A 26 7.89 -17.20 0.46
C ILE A 26 8.13 -18.70 0.57
N ARG A 27 8.62 -19.34 -0.48
CA ARG A 27 8.92 -20.79 -0.49
C ARG A 27 9.96 -21.17 0.55
N LEU A 28 11.02 -20.38 0.68
CA LEU A 28 12.06 -20.60 1.67
C LEU A 28 11.52 -20.51 3.10
N LEU A 29 10.71 -19.48 3.39
CA LEU A 29 10.11 -19.32 4.70
C LEU A 29 9.15 -20.46 5.06
N LEU A 30 8.33 -20.90 4.09
CA LEU A 30 7.44 -22.06 4.30
C LEU A 30 8.23 -23.34 4.54
N ALA A 31 9.32 -23.56 3.81
CA ALA A 31 10.21 -24.70 4.02
C ALA A 31 10.89 -24.64 5.40
N PHE A 32 11.33 -23.45 5.82
CA PHE A 32 11.92 -23.23 7.14
C PHE A 32 10.91 -23.50 8.28
N VAL A 33 9.69 -22.99 8.15
CA VAL A 33 8.59 -23.25 9.10
C VAL A 33 8.34 -24.75 9.23
N ALA A 34 8.29 -25.49 8.13
CA ALA A 34 8.08 -26.92 8.12
C ALA A 34 9.28 -27.72 8.71
N HIS A 35 10.50 -27.27 8.44
CA HIS A 35 11.72 -27.92 8.92
C HIS A 35 11.91 -27.75 10.43
N GLU A 36 11.66 -26.55 10.95
CA GLU A 36 11.84 -26.22 12.36
C GLU A 36 10.57 -26.44 13.21
N ASP A 37 9.50 -26.96 12.60
CA ASP A 37 8.19 -27.17 13.25
C ASP A 37 7.66 -25.90 13.94
N LEU A 38 7.72 -24.76 13.23
CA LEU A 38 7.29 -23.47 13.73
C LEU A 38 5.79 -23.24 13.51
N GLU A 39 5.20 -22.44 14.38
CA GLU A 39 3.83 -21.98 14.18
C GLU A 39 3.79 -20.94 13.03
N LEU A 40 2.74 -20.99 12.24
CA LEU A 40 2.51 -20.10 11.11
C LEU A 40 1.13 -19.47 11.20
N ASP A 41 1.09 -18.14 11.24
CA ASP A 41 -0.14 -17.38 11.16
C ASP A 41 -0.23 -16.62 9.84
N GLN A 42 -1.43 -16.53 9.28
CA GLN A 42 -1.72 -15.71 8.13
C GLN A 42 -2.65 -14.56 8.54
N LEU A 43 -2.20 -13.34 8.32
CA LEU A 43 -2.95 -12.13 8.64
C LEU A 43 -3.26 -11.35 7.36
N ASP A 44 -4.45 -10.76 7.30
CA ASP A 44 -4.85 -9.84 6.25
C ASP A 44 -5.31 -8.51 6.83
N VAL A 45 -4.83 -7.41 6.26
CA VAL A 45 -5.19 -6.07 6.70
C VAL A 45 -6.37 -5.57 5.87
N LYS A 46 -7.50 -5.37 6.54
CA LYS A 46 -8.68 -4.79 5.89
C LYS A 46 -8.43 -3.36 5.43
N THR A 47 -8.98 -3.02 4.27
CA THR A 47 -8.91 -1.65 3.72
C THR A 47 -7.48 -1.12 3.57
N THR A 48 -6.56 -1.99 3.23
CA THR A 48 -5.10 -1.75 3.17
C THR A 48 -4.73 -0.39 2.57
N PHE A 49 -5.19 -0.08 1.37
CA PHE A 49 -4.81 1.15 0.68
C PHE A 49 -5.45 2.41 1.24
N LEU A 50 -6.52 2.30 2.01
CA LEU A 50 -7.16 3.46 2.66
C LEU A 50 -6.35 4.01 3.84
N HIS A 51 -5.33 3.29 4.29
CA HIS A 51 -4.45 3.70 5.37
C HIS A 51 -3.22 4.50 4.89
N GLY A 52 -2.95 4.52 3.58
CA GLY A 52 -1.84 5.28 3.01
C GLY A 52 -2.07 6.79 3.07
N GLU A 53 -1.07 7.54 3.48
CA GLU A 53 -1.08 9.00 3.42
C GLU A 53 -0.59 9.45 2.04
N LEU A 54 -1.29 10.44 1.46
CA LEU A 54 -0.94 10.99 0.15
C LEU A 54 0.13 12.06 0.30
N ASP A 55 1.19 11.93 -0.48
CA ASP A 55 2.25 12.94 -0.58
C ASP A 55 1.88 14.03 -1.62
N GLU A 56 0.95 13.72 -2.54
CA GLU A 56 0.49 14.62 -3.60
C GLU A 56 -0.95 15.05 -3.39
N LEU A 57 -1.31 16.20 -3.97
CA LEU A 57 -2.70 16.66 -4.03
C LEU A 57 -3.44 15.92 -5.15
N ILE A 58 -4.38 15.05 -4.77
CA ILE A 58 -5.17 14.27 -5.70
C ILE A 58 -6.62 14.74 -5.67
N TYR A 59 -7.11 15.17 -6.82
CA TYR A 59 -8.50 15.56 -7.03
C TYR A 59 -9.23 14.47 -7.79
N MET A 60 -10.44 14.17 -7.37
CA MET A 60 -11.29 13.16 -7.98
C MET A 60 -12.69 13.70 -8.20
N GLN A 61 -13.32 13.32 -9.31
CA GLN A 61 -14.73 13.58 -9.50
C GLN A 61 -15.55 12.81 -8.48
N PRO A 62 -16.65 13.41 -7.95
CA PRO A 62 -17.55 12.70 -7.05
C PRO A 62 -18.05 11.41 -7.68
N PRO A 63 -18.15 10.32 -6.92
CA PRO A 63 -18.75 9.09 -7.42
C PRO A 63 -20.22 9.31 -7.81
N GLU A 64 -20.72 8.51 -8.74
CA GLU A 64 -22.13 8.52 -9.13
C GLU A 64 -23.02 8.29 -7.89
N GLY A 65 -24.08 9.09 -7.78
CA GLY A 65 -25.02 9.03 -6.65
C GLY A 65 -24.62 9.87 -5.43
N PHE A 66 -23.41 10.44 -5.38
CA PHE A 66 -22.96 11.32 -4.29
C PHE A 66 -22.87 12.80 -4.70
N GLY A 67 -23.37 13.13 -5.89
CA GLY A 67 -23.31 14.50 -6.43
C GLY A 67 -24.42 15.44 -5.93
N GLU A 68 -25.38 14.98 -5.12
CA GLU A 68 -26.44 15.82 -4.57
C GLU A 68 -25.83 16.85 -3.59
N GLY A 69 -25.97 18.14 -3.95
CA GLY A 69 -25.38 19.24 -3.18
C GLY A 69 -23.98 19.67 -3.60
N ILE A 70 -23.36 19.01 -4.55
CA ILE A 70 -22.09 19.43 -5.15
C ILE A 70 -22.40 20.32 -6.37
N LYS A 71 -21.84 21.53 -6.38
CA LYS A 71 -22.00 22.45 -7.50
C LYS A 71 -21.22 21.95 -8.71
N ASP A 72 -21.73 22.26 -9.91
CA ASP A 72 -21.01 21.96 -11.15
C ASP A 72 -19.58 22.53 -11.11
N GLY A 73 -18.60 21.68 -11.48
CA GLY A 73 -17.19 22.01 -11.47
C GLY A 73 -16.45 21.79 -10.15
N GLN A 74 -17.13 21.39 -9.08
CA GLN A 74 -16.48 21.00 -7.83
C GLN A 74 -15.96 19.56 -7.91
N VAL A 75 -14.79 19.35 -7.30
CA VAL A 75 -14.12 18.05 -7.21
C VAL A 75 -13.81 17.72 -5.75
N CYS A 76 -13.60 16.44 -5.47
CA CYS A 76 -13.19 15.97 -4.15
C CYS A 76 -11.67 15.99 -4.05
N LEU A 77 -11.15 16.61 -2.99
CA LEU A 77 -9.75 16.46 -2.61
C LEU A 77 -9.60 15.21 -1.73
N LEU A 78 -8.79 14.25 -2.18
CA LEU A 78 -8.52 13.06 -1.40
C LEU A 78 -7.60 13.38 -0.21
N LYS A 79 -8.02 12.98 0.98
CA LYS A 79 -7.24 13.13 2.22
C LYS A 79 -6.30 11.95 2.46
N LYS A 80 -6.67 10.79 1.95
CA LYS A 80 -5.91 9.53 2.06
C LYS A 80 -5.96 8.75 0.75
N SER A 81 -5.08 7.79 0.63
CA SER A 81 -5.02 6.89 -0.50
C SER A 81 -6.33 6.12 -0.71
N LEU A 82 -6.58 5.73 -1.94
CA LEU A 82 -7.77 5.02 -2.37
C LEU A 82 -7.37 3.90 -3.34
N TYR A 83 -8.17 2.83 -3.35
CA TYR A 83 -8.01 1.75 -4.34
C TYR A 83 -8.11 2.30 -5.76
N GLY A 84 -7.20 1.87 -6.62
CA GLY A 84 -7.11 2.28 -8.00
C GLY A 84 -6.09 3.39 -8.30
N LEU A 85 -5.60 4.12 -7.31
CA LEU A 85 -4.48 5.05 -7.50
C LEU A 85 -3.17 4.29 -7.76
N LYS A 86 -2.35 4.78 -8.68
CA LYS A 86 -1.06 4.17 -9.02
C LYS A 86 -0.07 4.15 -7.86
N GLN A 87 -0.09 5.17 -7.00
CA GLN A 87 0.80 5.29 -5.84
C GLN A 87 0.34 4.52 -4.60
N SER A 88 -0.87 3.97 -4.56
CA SER A 88 -1.42 3.35 -3.36
C SER A 88 -0.58 2.18 -2.81
N PRO A 89 -0.05 1.25 -3.62
CA PRO A 89 0.82 0.18 -3.12
C PRO A 89 2.08 0.71 -2.44
N ARG A 90 2.71 1.74 -3.00
CA ARG A 90 3.90 2.38 -2.42
C ARG A 90 3.60 3.04 -1.08
N LEU A 91 2.49 3.78 -1.00
CA LEU A 91 2.09 4.48 0.22
C LEU A 91 1.74 3.49 1.35
N TRP A 92 1.08 2.39 0.99
CA TRP A 92 0.84 1.30 1.94
C TRP A 92 2.15 0.68 2.42
N TYR A 93 3.07 0.36 1.50
CA TYR A 93 4.36 -0.19 1.88
C TYR A 93 5.11 0.72 2.85
N LYS A 94 5.19 2.02 2.58
CA LYS A 94 5.83 3.00 3.47
C LYS A 94 5.21 2.98 4.88
N ARG A 95 3.89 2.91 4.98
CA ARG A 95 3.20 2.87 6.27
C ARG A 95 3.45 1.57 7.01
N PHE A 96 3.34 0.45 6.33
CA PHE A 96 3.59 -0.87 6.91
C PHE A 96 5.04 -1.00 7.37
N ASP A 97 5.97 -0.61 6.53
CA ASP A 97 7.39 -0.63 6.82
C ASP A 97 7.73 0.20 8.08
N LYS A 98 7.23 1.43 8.13
CA LYS A 98 7.41 2.27 9.31
C LYS A 98 6.88 1.58 10.58
N TYR A 99 5.69 1.02 10.52
CA TYR A 99 5.10 0.30 11.64
C TYR A 99 5.98 -0.87 12.10
N MET A 100 6.46 -1.70 11.16
CA MET A 100 7.30 -2.85 11.48
C MET A 100 8.62 -2.44 12.13
N LEU A 101 9.25 -1.38 11.63
CA LEU A 101 10.48 -0.84 12.22
C LEU A 101 10.23 -0.24 13.61
N ASP A 102 9.14 0.50 13.79
CA ASP A 102 8.78 1.12 15.07
C ASP A 102 8.53 0.09 16.18
N ILE A 103 8.02 -1.10 15.84
CA ILE A 103 7.82 -2.20 16.82
C ILE A 103 9.04 -3.12 16.97
N GLY A 104 10.17 -2.79 16.34
CA GLY A 104 11.46 -3.45 16.55
C GLY A 104 11.87 -4.51 15.53
N PHE A 105 11.09 -4.71 14.47
CA PHE A 105 11.51 -5.59 13.37
C PHE A 105 12.59 -4.93 12.51
N ASN A 106 13.42 -5.75 11.89
CA ASN A 106 14.42 -5.33 10.93
C ASN A 106 14.10 -5.94 9.55
N ARG A 107 14.33 -5.17 8.49
CA ARG A 107 14.23 -5.71 7.13
C ARG A 107 15.34 -6.69 6.84
N SER A 108 15.02 -7.78 6.15
CA SER A 108 16.03 -8.66 5.59
C SER A 108 16.84 -7.95 4.50
N SER A 109 18.16 -8.20 4.49
CA SER A 109 19.04 -7.73 3.42
C SER A 109 18.79 -8.38 2.06
N HIS A 110 18.13 -9.54 2.03
CA HIS A 110 17.84 -10.32 0.83
C HIS A 110 16.51 -9.99 0.17
N ASP A 111 15.52 -9.60 0.98
CA ASP A 111 14.19 -9.23 0.52
C ASP A 111 13.59 -8.20 1.47
N GLY A 112 13.37 -6.99 0.98
CA GLY A 112 12.81 -5.88 1.76
C GLY A 112 11.37 -6.08 2.23
N CYS A 113 10.67 -7.11 1.74
CA CYS A 113 9.35 -7.50 2.21
C CYS A 113 9.39 -8.55 3.34
N VAL A 114 10.57 -8.99 3.74
CA VAL A 114 10.78 -9.92 4.86
C VAL A 114 11.32 -9.16 6.05
N TYR A 115 10.65 -9.30 7.19
CA TYR A 115 11.00 -8.67 8.45
C TYR A 115 11.36 -9.71 9.49
N ILE A 116 12.35 -9.43 10.31
CA ILE A 116 12.87 -10.33 11.32
C ILE A 116 12.92 -9.57 12.65
N LEU A 117 12.37 -10.18 13.68
CA LEU A 117 12.52 -9.71 15.05
C LEU A 117 13.69 -10.47 15.68
N SER A 118 14.68 -9.73 16.05
CA SER A 118 15.88 -10.31 16.71
C SER A 118 15.85 -10.09 18.22
#